data_41bdcf71dc2b2fae089ba1fc075072ff
#
_entry.id   41bdcf71dc2b2fae089ba1fc075072ff
#
_cell.length_a   1.000
_cell.length_b   1.000
_cell.length_c   1.000
_cell.angle_alpha   90.00
_cell.angle_beta   90.00
_cell.angle_gamma   90.00
#
_symmetry.space_group_name_H-M   'P 1'
#
loop_
_entity.id
_entity.type
_entity.pdbx_description
1 polymer ?
#
loop_
_entity_poly.entity_id
_entity_poly.type
_entity_poly.pdbx_seq_one_letter_code
_entity_poly.pdbx_strand_id
1 'polypeptide(L)'
;MSTQRKTPGRIAQQLKRMTGGRLEGSGSPPSLRPPGEYLPGVLAVASVGASGCCVQCATKLADDILVTRDGKGNPICMPCAGLATLTLVASGDVALTRRAQSQSGRMAVLICWSPRSKRWERRGTLVEPWALAAAKAQCDADSEKRSISRQRARDRRVIEDRDYHAKFRSAVLHLYPGCPRAEAADIASHACEKHSGRVGRTANAKALEDEAVRLAVIAHVRHLHTNYDTVIGASHDKRKSRSIVRGTIQEILDAWASGRAAPTTE
;
A
#
# COMPACT_ATOMS: atom_id res chain seq x y z
N MET A 1 -33.03 32.99 -23.44
CA MET A 1 -32.29 32.88 -22.17
C MET A 1 -31.11 31.95 -22.38
N SER A 2 -29.92 32.52 -22.50
CA SER A 2 -28.71 31.81 -22.91
C SER A 2 -28.09 31.08 -21.69
N THR A 3 -28.10 29.75 -21.70
CA THR A 3 -27.44 28.92 -20.69
C THR A 3 -25.93 28.99 -20.91
N GLN A 4 -25.26 29.88 -20.20
CA GLN A 4 -23.79 29.87 -20.11
C GLN A 4 -23.36 28.57 -19.44
N ARG A 5 -22.78 27.65 -20.21
CA ARG A 5 -22.03 26.50 -19.67
C ARG A 5 -20.82 27.07 -18.90
N LYS A 6 -20.91 27.10 -17.56
CA LYS A 6 -19.78 27.46 -16.71
C LYS A 6 -18.64 26.45 -16.93
N THR A 7 -17.51 26.93 -17.37
CA THR A 7 -16.28 26.13 -17.59
C THR A 7 -15.90 25.41 -16.28
N PRO A 8 -15.56 24.13 -16.31
CA PRO A 8 -15.10 23.41 -15.11
C PRO A 8 -13.91 24.14 -14.48
N GLY A 9 -13.92 24.27 -13.17
CA GLY A 9 -12.86 24.98 -12.45
C GLY A 9 -11.47 24.37 -12.73
N ARG A 10 -10.43 25.19 -12.62
CA ARG A 10 -9.01 24.83 -12.90
C ARG A 10 -8.58 23.48 -12.26
N ILE A 11 -9.03 23.22 -11.05
CA ILE A 11 -8.75 21.97 -10.30
C ILE A 11 -9.46 20.78 -10.94
N ALA A 12 -10.73 20.91 -11.35
CA ALA A 12 -11.46 19.84 -12.02
C ALA A 12 -10.82 19.48 -13.37
N GLN A 13 -10.34 20.47 -14.12
CA GLN A 13 -9.57 20.25 -15.36
C GLN A 13 -8.25 19.52 -15.08
N GLN A 14 -7.53 19.89 -14.04
CA GLN A 14 -6.29 19.23 -13.62
C GLN A 14 -6.53 17.78 -13.20
N LEU A 15 -7.61 17.53 -12.46
CA LEU A 15 -8.04 16.18 -12.10
C LEU A 15 -8.39 15.33 -13.33
N LYS A 16 -9.14 15.86 -14.28
CA LYS A 16 -9.46 15.17 -15.55
C LYS A 16 -8.20 14.78 -16.32
N ARG A 17 -7.21 15.65 -16.39
CA ARG A 17 -5.91 15.33 -17.02
C ARG A 17 -5.15 14.21 -16.29
N MET A 18 -5.17 14.20 -14.96
CA MET A 18 -4.46 13.21 -14.15
C MET A 18 -5.15 11.83 -14.11
N THR A 19 -6.46 11.78 -14.28
CA THR A 19 -7.25 10.53 -14.23
C THR A 19 -7.55 9.97 -15.62
N GLY A 20 -6.97 10.54 -16.69
CA GLY A 20 -7.21 10.11 -18.07
C GLY A 20 -8.67 10.30 -18.52
N GLY A 21 -9.34 11.34 -18.02
CA GLY A 21 -10.73 11.63 -18.33
C GLY A 21 -11.77 10.85 -17.52
N ARG A 22 -11.36 9.89 -16.73
CA ARG A 22 -12.26 9.11 -15.86
C ARG A 22 -12.38 9.73 -14.48
N LEU A 23 -13.17 10.78 -14.35
CA LEU A 23 -13.86 11.08 -13.07
C LEU A 23 -15.14 10.22 -12.94
N GLU A 24 -15.49 9.53 -13.98
CA GLU A 24 -16.66 8.66 -14.09
C GLU A 24 -16.35 7.25 -13.56
N GLY A 25 -16.54 7.06 -12.27
CA GLY A 25 -17.03 5.78 -11.82
C GLY A 25 -18.53 5.77 -12.05
N SER A 26 -19.04 5.00 -13.01
CA SER A 26 -20.46 4.83 -13.32
C SER A 26 -21.24 4.06 -12.25
N GLY A 27 -20.92 4.25 -11.00
CA GLY A 27 -21.66 3.84 -9.84
C GLY A 27 -21.81 5.07 -8.97
N SER A 28 -23.03 5.59 -8.83
CA SER A 28 -23.35 6.52 -7.75
C SER A 28 -22.76 5.94 -6.47
N PRO A 29 -21.96 6.71 -5.71
CA PRO A 29 -21.52 6.22 -4.40
C PRO A 29 -22.80 5.82 -3.66
N PRO A 30 -22.86 4.63 -3.05
CA PRO A 30 -23.95 4.32 -2.17
C PRO A 30 -24.04 5.51 -1.21
N SER A 31 -25.17 5.81 -0.63
CA SER A 31 -25.49 6.97 0.24
C SER A 31 -24.44 7.32 1.34
N LEU A 32 -23.26 6.79 1.23
CA LEU A 32 -22.08 7.08 2.01
C LEU A 32 -21.64 8.51 1.72
N ARG A 33 -22.11 9.42 2.58
CA ARG A 33 -21.58 10.78 2.64
C ARG A 33 -20.06 10.70 2.71
N PRO A 34 -19.31 11.45 1.86
CA PRO A 34 -17.87 11.57 2.07
C PRO A 34 -17.66 12.03 3.51
N PRO A 35 -16.71 11.45 4.25
CA PRO A 35 -16.45 11.85 5.61
C PRO A 35 -16.21 13.37 5.63
N GLY A 36 -16.98 14.11 6.43
CA GLY A 36 -16.86 15.57 6.53
C GLY A 36 -15.46 15.99 6.98
N GLU A 37 -14.85 15.17 7.84
CA GLU A 37 -13.45 15.24 8.24
C GLU A 37 -12.73 13.97 7.85
N TYR A 38 -11.72 14.09 6.97
CA TYR A 38 -10.88 12.97 6.58
C TYR A 38 -9.78 12.69 7.61
N LEU A 39 -9.40 13.73 8.34
CA LEU A 39 -8.53 13.74 9.50
C LEU A 39 -9.04 14.84 10.45
N PRO A 40 -8.87 14.74 11.77
CA PRO A 40 -9.26 15.80 12.70
C PRO A 40 -8.68 17.15 12.27
N GLY A 41 -9.54 18.16 12.11
CA GLY A 41 -9.15 19.52 11.70
C GLY A 41 -8.82 19.72 10.22
N VAL A 42 -9.03 18.74 9.34
CA VAL A 42 -8.73 18.85 7.90
C VAL A 42 -10.03 18.75 7.09
N LEU A 43 -10.33 19.79 6.32
CA LEU A 43 -11.48 19.80 5.43
C LEU A 43 -11.29 18.77 4.30
N ALA A 44 -12.30 17.95 4.07
CA ALA A 44 -12.35 17.05 2.92
C ALA A 44 -13.16 17.71 1.78
N VAL A 45 -12.61 17.64 0.58
CA VAL A 45 -13.27 18.10 -0.65
C VAL A 45 -13.48 16.88 -1.53
N ALA A 46 -14.68 16.71 -2.04
CA ALA A 46 -15.02 15.62 -2.92
C ALA A 46 -15.72 16.10 -4.19
N SER A 47 -15.51 15.39 -5.29
CA SER A 47 -16.39 15.49 -6.47
C SER A 47 -17.63 14.66 -6.19
N VAL A 48 -18.79 15.25 -6.27
CA VAL A 48 -20.09 14.58 -6.10
C VAL A 48 -20.91 14.73 -7.36
N GLY A 49 -21.55 13.63 -7.79
CA GLY A 49 -22.59 13.68 -8.81
C GLY A 49 -23.73 14.58 -8.32
N ALA A 50 -24.21 15.47 -9.17
CA ALA A 50 -24.97 16.61 -8.73
C ALA A 50 -26.46 16.35 -8.66
N SER A 51 -26.99 16.55 -7.49
CA SER A 51 -28.35 17.06 -7.31
C SER A 51 -28.33 17.91 -6.05
N GLY A 52 -28.25 19.20 -6.20
CA GLY A 52 -28.34 20.09 -5.03
C GLY A 52 -27.84 21.50 -5.31
N CYS A 53 -28.04 22.36 -4.32
CA CYS A 53 -27.52 23.72 -4.30
C CYS A 53 -26.57 23.89 -3.13
N CYS A 54 -25.62 24.81 -3.27
CA CYS A 54 -24.78 25.21 -2.15
C CYS A 54 -25.66 25.79 -1.02
N VAL A 55 -25.50 25.30 0.20
CA VAL A 55 -26.31 25.74 1.34
C VAL A 55 -26.08 27.21 1.69
N GLN A 56 -24.94 27.80 1.32
CA GLN A 56 -24.60 29.20 1.64
C GLN A 56 -25.03 30.20 0.55
N CYS A 57 -24.88 29.87 -0.72
CA CYS A 57 -25.16 30.82 -1.81
C CYS A 57 -26.27 30.36 -2.77
N ALA A 58 -26.94 29.25 -2.49
CA ALA A 58 -27.98 28.66 -3.30
C ALA A 58 -27.60 28.37 -4.78
N THR A 59 -26.32 28.52 -5.16
CA THR A 59 -25.86 28.21 -6.50
C THR A 59 -26.06 26.72 -6.77
N LYS A 60 -26.68 26.39 -7.90
CA LYS A 60 -26.86 25.01 -8.37
C LYS A 60 -25.47 24.39 -8.64
N LEU A 61 -25.24 23.26 -8.02
CA LEU A 61 -24.02 22.49 -8.18
C LEU A 61 -24.18 21.61 -9.42
N ALA A 62 -23.26 21.74 -10.37
CA ALA A 62 -23.21 20.90 -11.57
C ALA A 62 -22.50 19.59 -11.26
N ASP A 63 -22.68 18.58 -12.13
CA ASP A 63 -21.91 17.35 -12.07
C ASP A 63 -20.40 17.64 -12.11
N ASP A 64 -19.61 16.83 -11.41
CA ASP A 64 -18.15 16.98 -11.32
C ASP A 64 -17.63 18.25 -10.60
N ILE A 65 -18.47 18.94 -9.86
CA ILE A 65 -18.02 20.07 -9.05
C ILE A 65 -17.41 19.59 -7.74
N LEU A 66 -16.33 20.26 -7.32
CA LEU A 66 -15.73 20.01 -6.02
C LEU A 66 -16.52 20.75 -4.94
N VAL A 67 -16.90 20.04 -3.90
CA VAL A 67 -17.62 20.57 -2.74
C VAL A 67 -17.00 20.07 -1.45
N THR A 68 -17.12 20.87 -0.40
CA THR A 68 -16.99 20.39 0.97
C THR A 68 -18.38 20.26 1.59
N ARG A 69 -18.47 19.84 2.85
CA ARG A 69 -19.74 19.68 3.56
C ARG A 69 -19.68 20.38 4.92
N ASP A 70 -20.80 20.91 5.34
CA ASP A 70 -20.97 21.41 6.72
C ASP A 70 -21.11 20.25 7.72
N GLY A 71 -21.15 20.57 9.01
CA GLY A 71 -21.33 19.59 10.09
C GLY A 71 -22.65 18.78 10.01
N LYS A 72 -23.63 19.24 9.22
CA LYS A 72 -24.89 18.54 8.95
C LYS A 72 -24.83 17.72 7.66
N GLY A 73 -23.72 17.79 6.92
CA GLY A 73 -23.50 17.07 5.67
C GLY A 73 -24.04 17.78 4.43
N ASN A 74 -24.46 19.05 4.52
CA ASN A 74 -24.93 19.81 3.37
C ASN A 74 -23.76 20.30 2.50
N PRO A 75 -23.91 20.35 1.16
CA PRO A 75 -22.82 20.73 0.28
C PRO A 75 -22.55 22.24 0.32
N ILE A 76 -21.28 22.60 0.40
CA ILE A 76 -20.76 23.98 0.32
C ILE A 76 -19.84 24.05 -0.88
N CYS A 77 -20.05 25.01 -1.77
CA CYS A 77 -19.18 25.20 -2.94
C CYS A 77 -17.79 25.74 -2.53
N MET A 78 -16.81 25.53 -3.39
CA MET A 78 -15.41 25.94 -3.13
C MET A 78 -15.26 27.44 -2.81
N PRO A 79 -15.94 28.38 -3.52
CA PRO A 79 -15.91 29.80 -3.16
C PRO A 79 -16.44 30.08 -1.76
N CYS A 80 -17.60 29.55 -1.39
CA CYS A 80 -18.18 29.75 -0.07
C CYS A 80 -17.32 29.13 1.06
N ALA A 81 -16.68 28.01 0.77
CA ALA A 81 -15.75 27.39 1.72
C ALA A 81 -14.40 28.13 1.81
N GLY A 82 -14.16 29.20 1.02
CA GLY A 82 -12.88 29.89 0.98
C GLY A 82 -11.74 29.08 0.35
N LEU A 83 -12.07 28.07 -0.45
CA LEU A 83 -11.11 27.12 -1.03
C LEU A 83 -10.88 27.33 -2.54
N ALA A 84 -11.55 28.30 -3.15
CA ALA A 84 -11.52 28.52 -4.61
C ALA A 84 -10.13 28.89 -5.15
N THR A 85 -9.30 29.52 -4.34
CA THR A 85 -7.94 29.97 -4.68
C THR A 85 -6.88 28.90 -4.49
N LEU A 86 -7.23 27.79 -3.85
CA LEU A 86 -6.27 26.70 -3.59
C LEU A 86 -5.90 25.97 -4.88
N THR A 87 -4.72 25.40 -4.89
CA THR A 87 -4.19 24.59 -5.99
C THR A 87 -3.93 23.15 -5.53
N LEU A 88 -4.05 22.21 -6.46
CA LEU A 88 -3.88 20.79 -6.17
C LEU A 88 -2.42 20.37 -6.17
N VAL A 89 -1.99 19.77 -5.08
CA VAL A 89 -0.80 18.93 -4.99
C VAL A 89 -1.24 17.47 -5.09
N ALA A 90 -0.89 16.83 -6.19
CA ALA A 90 -1.23 15.43 -6.42
C ALA A 90 -0.54 14.50 -5.40
N SER A 91 -1.18 13.37 -5.09
CA SER A 91 -0.53 12.30 -4.33
C SER A 91 0.64 11.71 -5.13
N GLY A 92 1.71 11.30 -4.42
CA GLY A 92 2.89 10.67 -5.03
C GLY A 92 4.21 11.23 -4.48
N ASP A 93 4.38 12.54 -4.43
CA ASP A 93 5.55 13.17 -3.79
C ASP A 93 5.25 13.55 -2.34
N VAL A 94 5.71 12.71 -1.42
CA VAL A 94 5.51 12.91 0.03
C VAL A 94 6.26 14.14 0.54
N ALA A 95 7.47 14.43 0.00
CA ALA A 95 8.27 15.56 0.46
C ALA A 95 7.62 16.88 0.04
N LEU A 96 7.20 16.97 -1.23
CA LEU A 96 6.49 18.14 -1.75
C LEU A 96 5.17 18.37 -0.99
N THR A 97 4.38 17.30 -0.83
CA THR A 97 3.08 17.39 -0.14
C THR A 97 3.24 17.87 1.30
N ARG A 98 4.16 17.29 2.07
CA ARG A 98 4.40 17.65 3.47
C ARG A 98 4.86 19.13 3.60
N ARG A 99 5.78 19.56 2.75
CA ARG A 99 6.26 20.95 2.76
C ARG A 99 5.19 21.95 2.37
N ALA A 100 4.44 21.66 1.32
CA ALA A 100 3.34 22.52 0.90
C ALA A 100 2.25 22.62 1.98
N GLN A 101 1.92 21.52 2.65
CA GLN A 101 0.98 21.53 3.77
C GLN A 101 1.50 22.33 4.98
N SER A 102 2.77 22.19 5.34
CA SER A 102 3.34 22.89 6.52
C SER A 102 3.45 24.41 6.32
N GLN A 103 3.49 24.87 5.07
CA GLN A 103 3.59 26.28 4.74
C GLN A 103 2.23 26.92 4.42
N SER A 104 1.23 26.12 4.05
CA SER A 104 -0.08 26.62 3.68
C SER A 104 -0.91 26.98 4.93
N GLY A 105 -1.40 28.20 4.99
CA GLY A 105 -2.33 28.65 6.04
C GLY A 105 -3.72 28.02 5.89
N ARG A 106 -4.12 27.70 4.65
CA ARG A 106 -5.37 27.01 4.34
C ARG A 106 -5.08 25.77 3.52
N MET A 107 -5.71 24.66 3.87
CA MET A 107 -5.59 23.42 3.12
C MET A 107 -6.87 22.58 3.19
N ALA A 108 -7.04 21.70 2.19
CA ALA A 108 -8.09 20.69 2.21
C ALA A 108 -7.58 19.40 1.55
N VAL A 109 -8.06 18.27 2.00
CA VAL A 109 -7.74 16.96 1.39
C VAL A 109 -8.74 16.69 0.28
N LEU A 110 -8.24 16.39 -0.91
CA LEU A 110 -9.07 15.95 -2.02
C LEU A 110 -9.26 14.45 -1.97
N ILE A 111 -10.51 14.02 -1.86
CA ILE A 111 -10.92 12.62 -1.88
C ILE A 111 -11.83 12.35 -3.07
N CYS A 112 -11.72 11.17 -3.65
CA CYS A 112 -12.61 10.68 -4.69
C CYS A 112 -13.09 9.28 -4.34
N TRP A 113 -14.33 8.97 -4.70
CA TRP A 113 -14.82 7.61 -4.58
C TRP A 113 -14.13 6.70 -5.59
N SER A 114 -13.65 5.56 -5.13
CA SER A 114 -13.08 4.51 -5.98
C SER A 114 -14.06 3.35 -6.10
N PRO A 115 -14.72 3.16 -7.26
CA PRO A 115 -15.65 2.05 -7.47
C PRO A 115 -14.97 0.68 -7.35
N ARG A 116 -13.70 0.60 -7.72
CA ARG A 116 -12.92 -0.64 -7.66
C ARG A 116 -12.66 -1.10 -6.22
N SER A 117 -12.24 -0.17 -5.36
CA SER A 117 -11.94 -0.48 -3.94
C SER A 117 -13.14 -0.26 -3.02
N LYS A 118 -14.26 0.27 -3.55
CA LYS A 118 -15.50 0.61 -2.82
C LYS A 118 -15.23 1.48 -1.60
N ARG A 119 -14.32 2.46 -1.74
CA ARG A 119 -13.93 3.37 -0.66
C ARG A 119 -13.55 4.75 -1.19
N TRP A 120 -13.55 5.74 -0.30
CA TRP A 120 -12.99 7.06 -0.58
C TRP A 120 -11.46 6.99 -0.57
N GLU A 121 -10.84 7.47 -1.64
CA GLU A 121 -9.39 7.50 -1.80
C GLU A 121 -8.88 8.92 -1.86
N ARG A 122 -7.80 9.19 -1.15
CA ARG A 122 -7.11 10.47 -1.23
C ARG A 122 -6.42 10.60 -2.59
N ARG A 123 -6.74 11.69 -3.33
CA ARG A 123 -6.14 12.01 -4.63
C ARG A 123 -5.09 13.10 -4.54
N GLY A 124 -5.10 13.87 -3.47
CA GLY A 124 -4.13 14.94 -3.26
C GLY A 124 -4.51 15.85 -2.11
N THR A 125 -3.85 16.97 -2.06
CA THR A 125 -4.12 18.03 -1.10
C THR A 125 -4.22 19.35 -1.84
N LEU A 126 -5.19 20.17 -1.48
CA LEU A 126 -5.34 21.55 -1.92
C LEU A 126 -4.58 22.44 -0.96
N VAL A 127 -3.73 23.32 -1.47
CA VAL A 127 -2.90 24.26 -0.70
C VAL A 127 -2.87 25.61 -1.40
N GLU A 128 -2.41 26.63 -0.71
CA GLU A 128 -2.20 27.95 -1.32
C GLU A 128 -1.10 27.89 -2.38
N PRO A 129 -1.26 28.62 -3.53
CA PRO A 129 -0.30 28.56 -4.64
C PRO A 129 1.13 28.95 -4.24
N TRP A 130 1.27 29.93 -3.36
CA TRP A 130 2.58 30.37 -2.87
C TRP A 130 3.27 29.29 -2.02
N ALA A 131 2.51 28.56 -1.19
CA ALA A 131 3.04 27.45 -0.38
C ALA A 131 3.53 26.30 -1.28
N LEU A 132 2.83 26.00 -2.37
CA LEU A 132 3.29 25.04 -3.36
C LEU A 132 4.56 25.51 -4.07
N ALA A 133 4.64 26.78 -4.46
CA ALA A 133 5.83 27.34 -5.10
C ALA A 133 7.07 27.27 -4.19
N ALA A 134 6.92 27.69 -2.94
CA ALA A 134 8.00 27.60 -1.94
C ALA A 134 8.41 26.14 -1.65
N ALA A 135 7.44 25.22 -1.54
CA ALA A 135 7.74 23.81 -1.36
C ALA A 135 8.49 23.19 -2.55
N LYS A 136 8.15 23.59 -3.79
CA LYS A 136 8.88 23.16 -4.99
C LYS A 136 10.34 23.65 -4.94
N ALA A 137 10.56 24.93 -4.69
CA ALA A 137 11.90 25.50 -4.60
C ALA A 137 12.76 24.75 -3.54
N GLN A 138 12.19 24.44 -2.38
CA GLN A 138 12.88 23.66 -1.35
C GLN A 138 13.15 22.20 -1.81
N CYS A 139 12.22 21.58 -2.56
CA CYS A 139 12.42 20.26 -3.11
C CYS A 139 13.51 20.22 -4.16
N ASP A 140 13.62 21.25 -4.99
CA ASP A 140 14.64 21.38 -6.02
C ASP A 140 16.01 21.61 -5.38
N ALA A 141 16.09 22.51 -4.40
CA ALA A 141 17.33 22.82 -3.67
C ALA A 141 17.96 21.61 -2.94
N ASP A 142 17.17 20.66 -2.47
CA ASP A 142 17.68 19.47 -1.78
C ASP A 142 17.52 18.15 -2.58
N SER A 143 17.15 18.25 -3.85
CA SER A 143 16.86 17.08 -4.71
C SER A 143 18.04 16.12 -4.79
N GLU A 144 19.25 16.63 -4.98
CA GLU A 144 20.47 15.83 -5.05
C GLU A 144 20.80 15.15 -3.71
N LYS A 145 20.75 15.88 -2.60
CA LYS A 145 20.99 15.33 -1.26
C LYS A 145 20.01 14.20 -0.94
N ARG A 146 18.73 14.37 -1.31
CA ARG A 146 17.69 13.34 -1.15
C ARG A 146 17.93 12.14 -2.05
N SER A 147 18.43 12.35 -3.27
CA SER A 147 18.79 11.28 -4.20
C SER A 147 19.92 10.41 -3.63
N ILE A 148 21.00 11.05 -3.20
CA ILE A 148 22.15 10.37 -2.57
C ILE A 148 21.71 9.61 -1.31
N SER A 149 20.90 10.25 -0.45
CA SER A 149 20.38 9.59 0.77
C SER A 149 19.53 8.37 0.45
N ARG A 150 18.67 8.45 -0.58
CA ARG A 150 17.85 7.31 -1.04
C ARG A 150 18.72 6.18 -1.58
N GLN A 151 19.77 6.52 -2.34
CA GLN A 151 20.69 5.51 -2.87
C GLN A 151 21.40 4.80 -1.72
N ARG A 152 22.00 5.54 -0.79
CA ARG A 152 22.66 4.96 0.40
C ARG A 152 21.71 4.08 1.22
N ALA A 153 20.44 4.49 1.35
CA ALA A 153 19.44 3.69 2.04
C ALA A 153 19.08 2.41 1.29
N ARG A 154 19.09 2.42 -0.06
CA ARG A 154 18.91 1.22 -0.87
C ARG A 154 20.09 0.25 -0.69
N ASP A 155 21.32 0.77 -0.79
CA ASP A 155 22.53 -0.04 -0.68
C ASP A 155 22.61 -0.71 0.69
N ARG A 156 22.34 0.06 1.76
CA ARG A 156 22.26 -0.50 3.12
C ARG A 156 21.21 -1.60 3.23
N ARG A 157 20.01 -1.42 2.67
CA ARG A 157 18.96 -2.47 2.69
C ARG A 157 19.36 -3.74 1.93
N VAL A 158 20.17 -3.62 0.89
CA VAL A 158 20.68 -4.79 0.15
C VAL A 158 21.66 -5.57 1.04
N ILE A 159 22.56 -4.87 1.74
CA ILE A 159 23.50 -5.49 2.67
C ILE A 159 22.76 -6.15 3.84
N GLU A 160 21.87 -5.41 4.50
CA GLU A 160 21.05 -5.92 5.61
C GLU A 160 20.25 -7.16 5.21
N ASP A 161 19.70 -7.20 3.99
CA ASP A 161 18.94 -8.30 3.47
C ASP A 161 19.83 -9.54 3.23
N ARG A 162 20.99 -9.34 2.62
CA ARG A 162 21.97 -10.42 2.42
C ARG A 162 22.43 -11.01 3.75
N ASP A 163 22.73 -10.16 4.72
CA ASP A 163 23.16 -10.58 6.05
C ASP A 163 22.04 -11.33 6.79
N TYR A 164 20.79 -10.89 6.61
CA TYR A 164 19.65 -11.59 7.16
C TYR A 164 19.48 -12.97 6.54
N HIS A 165 19.61 -13.13 5.21
CA HIS A 165 19.57 -14.45 4.56
C HIS A 165 20.67 -15.38 5.07
N ALA A 166 21.89 -14.85 5.28
CA ALA A 166 23.00 -15.63 5.83
C ALA A 166 22.72 -16.09 7.28
N LYS A 167 22.18 -15.21 8.12
CA LYS A 167 21.77 -15.53 9.48
C LYS A 167 20.64 -16.56 9.52
N PHE A 168 19.64 -16.43 8.64
CA PHE A 168 18.54 -17.39 8.55
C PHE A 168 19.04 -18.77 8.13
N ARG A 169 19.92 -18.84 7.13
CA ARG A 169 20.59 -20.10 6.74
C ARG A 169 21.35 -20.72 7.90
N SER A 170 22.10 -19.93 8.67
CA SER A 170 22.81 -20.42 9.85
C SER A 170 21.86 -20.95 10.92
N ALA A 171 20.73 -20.29 11.13
CA ALA A 171 19.70 -20.78 12.06
C ALA A 171 19.07 -22.12 11.58
N VAL A 172 18.85 -22.28 10.28
CA VAL A 172 18.42 -23.58 9.72
C VAL A 172 19.44 -24.68 10.03
N LEU A 173 20.72 -24.44 9.76
CA LEU A 173 21.79 -25.42 10.02
C LEU A 173 22.04 -25.68 11.50
N HIS A 174 21.71 -24.72 12.36
CA HIS A 174 21.76 -24.91 13.82
C HIS A 174 20.68 -25.84 14.31
N LEU A 175 19.42 -25.66 13.86
CA LEU A 175 18.31 -26.52 14.23
C LEU A 175 18.34 -27.88 13.52
N TYR A 176 18.90 -27.92 12.32
CA TYR A 176 18.92 -29.10 11.44
C TYR A 176 20.35 -29.31 10.89
N PRO A 177 21.28 -29.79 11.68
CA PRO A 177 22.68 -29.97 11.27
C PRO A 177 22.88 -30.96 10.11
N GLY A 178 21.93 -31.89 9.91
CA GLY A 178 21.93 -32.84 8.79
C GLY A 178 21.33 -32.26 7.49
N CYS A 179 20.79 -31.04 7.51
CA CYS A 179 20.28 -30.39 6.31
C CYS A 179 21.43 -30.07 5.35
N PRO A 180 21.36 -30.43 4.07
CA PRO A 180 22.36 -30.05 3.08
C PRO A 180 22.54 -28.53 3.00
N ARG A 181 23.80 -28.07 2.92
CA ARG A 181 24.09 -26.62 2.93
C ARG A 181 23.43 -25.86 1.77
N ALA A 182 23.26 -26.53 0.60
CA ALA A 182 22.56 -25.98 -0.55
C ALA A 182 21.06 -25.78 -0.21
N GLU A 183 20.41 -26.80 0.36
CA GLU A 183 19.00 -26.71 0.75
C GLU A 183 18.78 -25.67 1.85
N ALA A 184 19.67 -25.56 2.83
CA ALA A 184 19.59 -24.51 3.83
C ALA A 184 19.67 -23.11 3.21
N ALA A 185 20.43 -22.93 2.12
CA ALA A 185 20.48 -21.69 1.36
C ALA A 185 19.17 -21.44 0.58
N ASP A 186 18.62 -22.48 -0.04
CA ASP A 186 17.36 -22.40 -0.77
C ASP A 186 16.18 -22.11 0.18
N ILE A 187 16.14 -22.75 1.36
CA ILE A 187 15.16 -22.48 2.42
C ILE A 187 15.23 -21.00 2.81
N ALA A 188 16.43 -20.47 3.09
CA ALA A 188 16.60 -19.07 3.48
C ALA A 188 16.17 -18.12 2.36
N SER A 189 16.59 -18.38 1.11
CA SER A 189 16.24 -17.58 -0.05
C SER A 189 14.73 -17.54 -0.26
N HIS A 190 14.09 -18.69 -0.27
CA HIS A 190 12.66 -18.83 -0.50
C HIS A 190 11.82 -18.24 0.65
N ALA A 191 12.15 -18.58 1.91
CA ALA A 191 11.41 -18.08 3.07
C ALA A 191 11.51 -16.57 3.20
N CYS A 192 12.70 -15.99 2.95
CA CYS A 192 12.99 -14.57 3.14
C CYS A 192 12.70 -13.69 1.91
N GLU A 193 12.05 -14.20 0.86
CA GLU A 193 11.68 -13.41 -0.31
C GLU A 193 10.74 -12.26 0.05
N LYS A 194 11.10 -11.05 -0.40
CA LYS A 194 10.35 -9.81 -0.10
C LYS A 194 8.96 -9.84 -0.75
N HIS A 195 7.98 -9.33 -0.03
CA HIS A 195 6.59 -9.18 -0.48
C HIS A 195 5.87 -10.49 -0.84
N SER A 196 6.45 -11.64 -0.46
CA SER A 196 5.89 -12.96 -0.74
C SER A 196 4.81 -13.40 0.25
N GLY A 197 4.69 -12.74 1.41
CA GLY A 197 3.82 -13.16 2.51
C GLY A 197 4.30 -14.44 3.23
N ARG A 198 5.51 -14.92 2.95
CA ARG A 198 6.09 -16.12 3.56
C ARG A 198 6.58 -15.87 4.99
N VAL A 199 6.73 -16.96 5.74
CA VAL A 199 7.06 -16.93 7.17
C VAL A 199 8.36 -16.18 7.49
N GLY A 200 9.39 -16.26 6.65
CA GLY A 200 10.69 -15.64 6.85
C GLY A 200 10.69 -14.09 6.83
N ARG A 201 9.55 -13.46 6.62
CA ARG A 201 9.39 -11.99 6.73
C ARG A 201 8.51 -11.55 7.90
N THR A 202 8.03 -12.49 8.71
CA THR A 202 7.32 -12.18 9.96
C THR A 202 8.25 -11.57 11.01
N ALA A 203 7.70 -10.95 12.04
CA ALA A 203 8.49 -10.39 13.15
C ALA A 203 9.32 -11.48 13.85
N ASN A 204 8.70 -12.63 14.13
CA ASN A 204 9.33 -13.77 14.79
C ASN A 204 10.48 -14.36 13.95
N ALA A 205 10.30 -14.45 12.63
CA ALA A 205 11.37 -14.92 11.74
C ALA A 205 12.52 -13.91 11.66
N LYS A 206 12.26 -12.61 11.72
CA LYS A 206 13.32 -11.58 11.80
C LYS A 206 14.10 -11.65 13.11
N ALA A 207 13.47 -12.09 14.18
CA ALA A 207 14.12 -12.40 15.46
C ALA A 207 14.83 -13.75 15.43
N LEU A 208 14.73 -14.53 14.34
CA LEU A 208 15.26 -15.90 14.19
C LEU A 208 14.72 -16.86 15.25
N GLU A 209 13.45 -16.70 15.66
CA GLU A 209 12.80 -17.63 16.57
C GLU A 209 12.74 -19.05 15.96
N ASP A 210 13.10 -20.05 16.73
CA ASP A 210 13.22 -21.43 16.29
C ASP A 210 11.96 -21.96 15.60
N GLU A 211 10.79 -21.62 16.12
CA GLU A 211 9.52 -22.03 15.53
C GLU A 211 9.28 -21.42 14.14
N ALA A 212 9.67 -20.18 13.95
CA ALA A 212 9.56 -19.54 12.63
C ALA A 212 10.53 -20.13 11.61
N VAL A 213 11.73 -20.47 12.02
CA VAL A 213 12.72 -21.19 11.21
C VAL A 213 12.23 -22.59 10.88
N ARG A 214 11.70 -23.33 11.88
CA ARG A 214 11.10 -24.65 11.71
C ARG A 214 9.96 -24.65 10.70
N LEU A 215 9.06 -23.67 10.76
CA LEU A 215 7.96 -23.54 9.80
C LEU A 215 8.45 -23.32 8.36
N ALA A 216 9.56 -22.61 8.18
CA ALA A 216 10.18 -22.43 6.86
C ALA A 216 10.76 -23.75 6.33
N VAL A 217 11.44 -24.51 7.19
CA VAL A 217 11.98 -25.85 6.84
C VAL A 217 10.85 -26.81 6.50
N ILE A 218 9.80 -26.89 7.32
CA ILE A 218 8.60 -27.70 7.05
C ILE A 218 7.98 -27.36 5.70
N ALA A 219 7.89 -26.06 5.38
CA ALA A 219 7.34 -25.64 4.09
C ALA A 219 8.20 -26.11 2.91
N HIS A 220 9.53 -26.01 3.02
CA HIS A 220 10.47 -26.49 2.02
C HIS A 220 10.38 -28.01 1.83
N VAL A 221 10.53 -28.77 2.91
CA VAL A 221 10.46 -30.24 2.87
C VAL A 221 9.13 -30.72 2.27
N ARG A 222 8.03 -30.09 2.64
CA ARG A 222 6.71 -30.42 2.11
C ARG A 222 6.64 -30.34 0.59
N HIS A 223 7.22 -29.30 -0.01
CA HIS A 223 7.14 -29.09 -1.45
C HIS A 223 8.20 -29.84 -2.25
N LEU A 224 9.40 -30.06 -1.70
CA LEU A 224 10.52 -30.65 -2.42
C LEU A 224 10.77 -32.13 -2.12
N HIS A 225 10.41 -32.58 -0.90
CA HIS A 225 10.68 -33.95 -0.47
C HIS A 225 9.42 -34.80 -0.33
N THR A 226 8.25 -34.28 -0.71
CA THR A 226 7.00 -35.04 -0.70
C THR A 226 6.18 -34.82 -1.96
N ASN A 227 5.20 -35.66 -2.20
CA ASN A 227 4.24 -35.50 -3.30
C ASN A 227 3.09 -34.53 -2.98
N TYR A 228 3.29 -33.59 -2.06
CA TYR A 228 2.25 -32.66 -1.59
C TYR A 228 1.57 -31.91 -2.72
N ASP A 229 2.35 -31.42 -3.71
CA ASP A 229 1.82 -30.62 -4.81
C ASP A 229 0.93 -31.45 -5.74
N THR A 230 1.22 -32.70 -5.93
CA THR A 230 0.36 -33.66 -6.66
C THR A 230 -0.93 -33.92 -5.89
N VAL A 231 -0.81 -34.21 -4.59
CA VAL A 231 -1.96 -34.52 -3.71
C VAL A 231 -2.91 -33.35 -3.59
N ILE A 232 -2.41 -32.12 -3.43
CA ILE A 232 -3.27 -30.94 -3.35
C ILE A 232 -3.91 -30.60 -4.70
N GLY A 233 -3.22 -30.83 -5.81
CA GLY A 233 -3.77 -30.67 -7.15
C GLY A 233 -4.99 -31.57 -7.39
N ALA A 234 -4.96 -32.80 -6.87
CA ALA A 234 -6.06 -33.76 -6.98
C ALA A 234 -7.19 -33.52 -5.97
N SER A 235 -6.86 -33.20 -4.71
CA SER A 235 -7.84 -33.16 -3.62
C SER A 235 -8.47 -31.78 -3.40
N HIS A 236 -7.80 -30.69 -3.80
CA HIS A 236 -8.14 -29.28 -3.51
C HIS A 236 -8.31 -28.98 -2.00
N ASP A 237 -7.98 -29.93 -1.11
CA ASP A 237 -8.08 -29.82 0.34
C ASP A 237 -6.69 -29.73 0.98
N LYS A 238 -6.31 -28.50 1.38
CA LYS A 238 -5.02 -28.22 2.02
C LYS A 238 -4.82 -28.97 3.33
N ARG A 239 -5.89 -29.19 4.11
CA ARG A 239 -5.78 -29.83 5.43
C ARG A 239 -5.53 -31.31 5.26
N LYS A 240 -6.29 -31.96 4.39
CA LYS A 240 -6.13 -33.38 4.06
C LYS A 240 -4.77 -33.65 3.43
N SER A 241 -4.36 -32.86 2.44
CA SER A 241 -3.06 -33.02 1.78
C SER A 241 -1.87 -32.88 2.76
N ARG A 242 -1.95 -31.95 3.72
CA ARG A 242 -0.93 -31.80 4.77
C ARG A 242 -0.90 -33.00 5.72
N SER A 243 -2.03 -33.64 6.02
CA SER A 243 -2.07 -34.81 6.90
C SER A 243 -1.43 -36.03 6.25
N ILE A 244 -1.60 -36.19 4.93
CA ILE A 244 -1.03 -37.31 4.17
C ILE A 244 0.51 -37.29 4.23
N VAL A 245 1.12 -36.11 4.01
CA VAL A 245 2.59 -35.99 3.92
C VAL A 245 3.28 -35.74 5.26
N ARG A 246 2.52 -35.69 6.37
CA ARG A 246 3.05 -35.34 7.70
C ARG A 246 4.14 -36.33 8.18
N GLY A 247 3.93 -37.61 7.98
CA GLY A 247 4.88 -38.66 8.38
C GLY A 247 6.24 -38.45 7.72
N THR A 248 6.26 -38.40 6.40
CA THR A 248 7.47 -38.17 5.61
C THR A 248 8.21 -36.90 6.00
N ILE A 249 7.45 -35.79 6.22
CA ILE A 249 8.05 -34.52 6.68
C ILE A 249 8.74 -34.76 8.04
N GLN A 250 8.08 -35.44 9.00
CA GLN A 250 8.64 -35.62 10.32
C GLN A 250 9.89 -36.49 10.29
N GLU A 251 9.91 -37.58 9.49
CA GLU A 251 11.08 -38.44 9.30
C GLU A 251 12.30 -37.68 8.80
N ILE A 252 12.11 -36.78 7.82
CA ILE A 252 13.18 -35.94 7.28
C ILE A 252 13.68 -34.94 8.31
N LEU A 253 12.75 -34.28 9.02
CA LEU A 253 13.12 -33.34 10.08
C LEU A 253 13.91 -34.02 11.21
N ASP A 254 13.50 -35.19 11.61
CA ASP A 254 14.19 -35.97 12.67
C ASP A 254 15.58 -36.45 12.21
N ALA A 255 15.72 -36.85 10.94
CA ALA A 255 17.01 -37.19 10.35
C ALA A 255 17.92 -35.93 10.33
N TRP A 256 17.46 -34.82 9.84
CA TRP A 256 18.24 -33.58 9.80
C TRP A 256 18.59 -33.02 11.18
N ALA A 257 17.66 -33.10 12.15
CA ALA A 257 17.92 -32.68 13.52
C ALA A 257 18.97 -33.55 14.21
N SER A 258 19.06 -34.84 13.87
CA SER A 258 20.08 -35.74 14.38
C SER A 258 21.39 -35.75 13.59
N GLY A 259 21.58 -34.82 12.67
CA GLY A 259 22.80 -34.71 11.85
C GLY A 259 22.91 -35.73 10.71
N ARG A 260 21.83 -36.46 10.39
CA ARG A 260 21.80 -37.46 9.30
C ARG A 260 21.22 -36.85 8.04
N ALA A 261 21.61 -37.36 6.88
CA ALA A 261 20.97 -37.02 5.62
C ALA A 261 19.48 -37.45 5.59
N ALA A 262 18.67 -36.79 4.78
CA ALA A 262 17.29 -37.20 4.54
C ALA A 262 17.25 -38.63 4.00
N PRO A 263 16.27 -39.46 4.39
CA PRO A 263 16.05 -40.75 3.79
C PRO A 263 15.72 -40.58 2.30
N THR A 264 16.29 -41.44 1.46
CA THR A 264 15.97 -41.45 0.02
C THR A 264 14.54 -41.93 -0.14
N THR A 265 13.65 -41.06 -0.60
CA THR A 265 12.31 -41.48 -1.04
C THR A 265 12.43 -42.18 -2.38
N GLU A 266 12.28 -43.53 -2.41
CA GLU A 266 12.08 -44.29 -3.64
C GLU A 266 10.73 -43.98 -4.28
#